data_3e3a002f9ebe0bd21d432139b7e2cfa6
#
_entry.id   3e3a002f9ebe0bd21d432139b7e2cfa6
#
_cell.length_a   1.000
_cell.length_b   1.000
_cell.length_c   1.000
_cell.angle_alpha   90.00
_cell.angle_beta   90.00
_cell.angle_gamma   90.00
#
_symmetry.space_group_name_H-M   'P 1'
#
loop_
_entity.id
_entity.type
_entity.pdbx_description
1 polymer ?
#
loop_
_entity_poly.entity_id
_entity_poly.type
_entity_poly.pdbx_seq_one_letter_code
_entity_poly.pdbx_strand_id
1 'polypeptide(L)'
;MKTTITLLLLAFFAIGVSAQYTLPVTFEIPEEDTCWHQFANAGDAPENFGLADNPDDGGINTSEKCIKFTVLENADPWAGAWSDVYDSVEFTADNYMMQMMVYKDVITNCCLKVEQGRGGEVFEVKVPNTVTGEWELLAFDMTEVIGNAFNRLVFFPDFPDTREAGSTCYIDNIGFATASSVRKVNNVFLSVYPSPAKDEITIQYPEMRQITISNIVGQGISSLEFQPVGHKVVDISSLKSGVYFITLDTADGIVSTRVIKQ
;
A
#
# COMPACT_ATOMS: atom_id res chain seq x y z
N MET A 1 66.49 -32.64 -17.77
CA MET A 1 65.69 -31.46 -17.48
C MET A 1 64.30 -31.90 -17.00
N LYS A 2 64.02 -31.74 -15.72
CA LYS A 2 62.71 -32.08 -15.15
C LYS A 2 61.89 -30.78 -15.09
N THR A 3 60.82 -30.68 -15.89
CA THR A 3 59.91 -29.54 -15.92
C THR A 3 58.85 -29.71 -14.82
N THR A 4 58.91 -28.90 -13.79
CA THR A 4 57.91 -28.87 -12.73
C THR A 4 56.76 -28.01 -13.17
N ILE A 5 55.58 -28.58 -13.36
CA ILE A 5 54.35 -27.86 -13.64
C ILE A 5 53.74 -27.46 -12.29
N THR A 6 53.74 -26.15 -12.00
CA THR A 6 53.07 -25.60 -10.81
C THR A 6 51.60 -25.37 -11.18
N LEU A 7 50.72 -26.17 -10.61
CA LEU A 7 49.28 -26.03 -10.74
C LEU A 7 48.82 -24.90 -9.81
N LEU A 8 48.45 -23.75 -10.37
CA LEU A 8 47.88 -22.64 -9.61
C LEU A 8 46.39 -22.91 -9.38
N LEU A 9 46.03 -23.27 -8.14
CA LEU A 9 44.65 -23.45 -7.74
C LEU A 9 44.04 -22.09 -7.47
N LEU A 10 43.22 -21.58 -8.42
CA LEU A 10 42.40 -20.41 -8.20
C LEU A 10 41.22 -20.84 -7.31
N ALA A 11 41.24 -20.45 -6.05
CA ALA A 11 40.10 -20.54 -5.17
C ALA A 11 39.12 -19.42 -5.55
N PHE A 12 38.03 -19.74 -6.22
CA PHE A 12 36.88 -18.86 -6.36
C PHE A 12 36.20 -18.73 -4.99
N PHE A 13 36.43 -17.64 -4.30
CA PHE A 13 35.55 -17.23 -3.23
C PHE A 13 34.23 -16.75 -3.89
N ALA A 14 33.23 -17.59 -3.85
CA ALA A 14 31.86 -17.15 -4.07
C ALA A 14 31.49 -16.18 -2.92
N ILE A 15 31.59 -14.88 -3.15
CA ILE A 15 30.95 -13.90 -2.30
C ILE A 15 29.46 -14.11 -2.53
N GLY A 16 28.80 -14.73 -1.57
CA GLY A 16 27.34 -14.78 -1.57
C GLY A 16 26.82 -13.34 -1.47
N VAL A 17 26.46 -12.78 -2.60
CA VAL A 17 25.66 -11.56 -2.62
C VAL A 17 24.30 -12.00 -2.13
N SER A 18 23.94 -11.63 -0.89
CA SER A 18 22.56 -11.71 -0.44
C SER A 18 21.74 -10.83 -1.36
N ALA A 19 20.76 -11.40 -2.02
CA ALA A 19 19.82 -10.61 -2.82
C ALA A 19 19.18 -9.59 -1.86
N GLN A 20 19.34 -8.33 -2.19
CA GLN A 20 18.77 -7.20 -1.45
C GLN A 20 18.02 -6.34 -2.46
N TYR A 21 16.94 -5.72 -2.03
CA TYR A 21 16.12 -4.87 -2.88
C TYR A 21 16.12 -3.43 -2.38
N THR A 22 15.71 -2.53 -3.25
CA THR A 22 15.42 -1.13 -2.92
C THR A 22 13.91 -0.89 -3.02
N LEU A 23 13.40 0.11 -2.30
CA LEU A 23 12.00 0.51 -2.46
C LEU A 23 11.76 1.32 -3.75
N PRO A 24 10.62 1.17 -4.42
CA PRO A 24 9.54 0.24 -4.11
C PRO A 24 9.85 -1.21 -4.49
N VAL A 25 9.31 -2.18 -3.74
CA VAL A 25 9.33 -3.61 -4.09
C VAL A 25 8.13 -3.89 -4.98
N THR A 26 8.35 -4.38 -6.18
CA THR A 26 7.32 -4.60 -7.19
C THR A 26 7.13 -6.05 -7.58
N PHE A 27 8.04 -6.93 -7.14
CA PHE A 27 8.09 -8.36 -7.48
C PHE A 27 8.18 -8.68 -8.98
N GLU A 28 8.48 -7.68 -9.81
CA GLU A 28 8.74 -7.86 -11.25
C GLU A 28 10.16 -8.38 -11.53
N ILE A 29 11.05 -8.25 -10.53
CA ILE A 29 12.43 -8.72 -10.60
C ILE A 29 12.51 -10.04 -9.83
N PRO A 30 12.93 -11.16 -10.46
CA PRO A 30 12.94 -12.48 -9.82
C PRO A 30 13.73 -12.58 -8.51
N GLU A 31 14.67 -11.67 -8.29
CA GLU A 31 15.48 -11.64 -7.06
C GLU A 31 14.70 -11.07 -5.86
N GLU A 32 13.61 -10.34 -6.10
CA GLU A 32 12.85 -9.70 -5.03
C GLU A 32 12.04 -10.70 -4.20
N ASP A 33 11.60 -11.82 -4.77
CA ASP A 33 10.86 -12.84 -4.02
C ASP A 33 11.76 -13.69 -3.13
N THR A 34 13.01 -13.93 -3.54
CA THR A 34 13.94 -14.84 -2.87
C THR A 34 14.52 -14.28 -1.57
N CYS A 35 14.38 -12.97 -1.35
CA CYS A 35 14.87 -12.32 -0.13
C CYS A 35 13.82 -12.22 0.98
N TRP A 36 12.59 -12.68 0.75
CA TRP A 36 11.54 -12.70 1.76
C TRP A 36 11.43 -14.05 2.48
N HIS A 37 11.16 -14.00 3.77
CA HIS A 37 11.07 -15.16 4.64
C HIS A 37 9.74 -15.14 5.39
N GLN A 38 8.86 -16.12 5.09
CA GLN A 38 7.63 -16.28 5.86
C GLN A 38 7.92 -16.75 7.29
N PHE A 39 6.98 -16.50 8.20
CA PHE A 39 7.02 -16.95 9.58
C PHE A 39 5.64 -17.07 10.19
N ALA A 40 5.52 -17.87 11.26
CA ALA A 40 4.29 -18.07 12.03
C ALA A 40 3.09 -18.63 11.22
N ASN A 41 3.34 -19.25 10.07
CA ASN A 41 2.34 -19.83 9.18
C ASN A 41 2.26 -21.35 9.30
N ALA A 42 2.09 -21.85 10.54
CA ALA A 42 1.88 -23.28 10.83
C ALA A 42 2.92 -24.22 10.20
N GLY A 43 4.21 -23.87 10.34
CA GLY A 43 5.35 -24.64 9.85
C GLY A 43 6.05 -24.03 8.63
N ASP A 44 5.55 -22.89 8.14
CA ASP A 44 6.22 -22.04 7.12
C ASP A 44 6.58 -22.81 5.84
N ALA A 45 5.66 -23.68 5.38
CA ALA A 45 5.88 -24.48 4.19
C ALA A 45 6.01 -23.60 2.94
N PRO A 46 7.05 -23.82 2.10
CA PRO A 46 7.38 -22.91 1.00
C PRO A 46 6.27 -22.78 -0.06
N GLU A 47 5.39 -23.75 -0.22
CA GLU A 47 4.26 -23.70 -1.13
C GLU A 47 3.18 -22.66 -0.74
N ASN A 48 3.23 -22.16 0.49
CA ASN A 48 2.27 -21.18 0.99
C ASN A 48 2.73 -19.74 0.77
N PHE A 49 3.95 -19.52 0.29
CA PHE A 49 4.52 -18.21 0.09
C PHE A 49 5.44 -18.18 -1.14
N GLY A 50 5.25 -17.24 -2.03
CA GLY A 50 6.14 -17.06 -3.18
C GLY A 50 5.53 -16.25 -4.31
N LEU A 51 6.32 -16.05 -5.35
CA LEU A 51 5.94 -15.32 -6.55
C LEU A 51 4.76 -15.99 -7.25
N ALA A 52 3.80 -15.19 -7.67
CA ALA A 52 2.61 -15.62 -8.39
C ALA A 52 2.24 -14.62 -9.50
N ASP A 53 1.41 -15.08 -10.43
CA ASP A 53 0.79 -14.18 -11.39
C ASP A 53 -0.21 -13.27 -10.67
N ASN A 54 -0.31 -12.02 -11.16
CA ASN A 54 -1.28 -11.06 -10.65
C ASN A 54 -2.71 -11.61 -10.85
N PRO A 55 -3.53 -11.72 -9.79
CA PRO A 55 -4.88 -12.26 -9.89
C PRO A 55 -5.86 -11.33 -10.63
N ASP A 56 -5.54 -10.04 -10.78
CA ASP A 56 -6.36 -9.02 -11.46
C ASP A 56 -5.46 -7.89 -12.01
N ASP A 57 -4.99 -8.05 -13.22
CA ASP A 57 -4.13 -7.09 -13.94
C ASP A 57 -4.93 -5.95 -14.62
N GLY A 58 -6.24 -6.03 -14.59
CA GLY A 58 -7.16 -5.03 -15.17
C GLY A 58 -7.54 -3.88 -14.23
N GLY A 59 -7.16 -3.96 -12.95
CA GLY A 59 -7.50 -3.01 -11.90
C GLY A 59 -6.48 -1.88 -11.70
N ILE A 60 -6.29 -1.51 -10.43
CA ILE A 60 -5.30 -0.48 -10.04
C ILE A 60 -3.87 -1.01 -10.02
N ASN A 61 -3.68 -2.32 -9.98
CA ASN A 61 -2.39 -2.99 -10.06
C ASN A 61 -2.21 -3.63 -11.43
N THR A 62 -1.31 -3.08 -12.23
CA THR A 62 -1.00 -3.55 -13.59
C THR A 62 0.29 -4.34 -13.68
N SER A 63 0.89 -4.71 -12.56
CA SER A 63 2.06 -5.59 -12.48
C SER A 63 1.75 -6.96 -13.07
N GLU A 64 2.74 -7.65 -13.63
CA GLU A 64 2.57 -9.02 -14.09
C GLU A 64 2.66 -10.02 -12.93
N LYS A 65 3.48 -9.70 -11.94
CA LYS A 65 3.78 -10.54 -10.79
C LYS A 65 3.42 -9.87 -9.46
N CYS A 66 3.27 -10.68 -8.45
CA CYS A 66 3.06 -10.27 -7.05
C CYS A 66 3.47 -11.43 -6.13
N ILE A 67 3.53 -11.19 -4.82
CA ILE A 67 3.67 -12.28 -3.85
C ILE A 67 2.29 -12.82 -3.48
N LYS A 68 2.12 -14.14 -3.56
CA LYS A 68 1.02 -14.86 -2.96
C LYS A 68 1.39 -15.36 -1.58
N PHE A 69 0.53 -15.13 -0.60
CA PHE A 69 0.64 -15.67 0.75
C PHE A 69 -0.65 -16.41 1.11
N THR A 70 -0.56 -17.73 1.25
CA THR A 70 -1.65 -18.56 1.74
C THR A 70 -1.49 -18.70 3.24
N VAL A 71 -2.30 -17.97 4.01
CA VAL A 71 -2.31 -18.02 5.47
C VAL A 71 -3.17 -19.20 5.91
N LEU A 72 -2.60 -20.12 6.67
CA LEU A 72 -3.27 -21.34 7.08
C LEU A 72 -4.23 -21.08 8.27
N GLU A 73 -5.27 -21.89 8.39
CA GLU A 73 -6.27 -21.79 9.47
C GLU A 73 -5.63 -21.88 10.87
N ASN A 74 -4.61 -22.70 11.01
CA ASN A 74 -3.87 -22.90 12.26
C ASN A 74 -2.60 -22.05 12.37
N ALA A 75 -2.42 -21.04 11.50
CA ALA A 75 -1.36 -20.06 11.62
C ALA A 75 -1.60 -19.11 12.80
N ASP A 76 -0.54 -18.53 13.31
CA ASP A 76 -0.69 -17.46 14.29
C ASP A 76 -1.39 -16.24 13.68
N PRO A 77 -2.12 -15.42 14.46
CA PRO A 77 -2.73 -14.18 13.98
C PRO A 77 -1.73 -13.24 13.28
N TRP A 78 -0.47 -13.29 13.68
CA TRP A 78 0.65 -12.50 13.13
C TRP A 78 1.49 -13.27 12.10
N ALA A 79 0.91 -14.21 11.37
CA ALA A 79 1.60 -14.84 10.26
C ALA A 79 1.98 -13.78 9.20
N GLY A 80 3.22 -13.78 8.76
CA GLY A 80 3.76 -12.73 7.91
C GLY A 80 5.04 -13.12 7.19
N ALA A 81 5.64 -12.13 6.54
CA ALA A 81 6.96 -12.29 5.93
C ALA A 81 7.83 -11.06 6.20
N TRP A 82 9.14 -11.29 6.28
CA TRP A 82 10.12 -10.25 6.50
C TRP A 82 11.26 -10.34 5.47
N SER A 83 11.88 -9.21 5.23
CA SER A 83 13.09 -9.12 4.43
C SER A 83 13.98 -7.97 4.86
N ASP A 84 15.30 -8.15 4.74
CA ASP A 84 16.27 -7.10 4.96
C ASP A 84 16.40 -6.27 3.67
N VAL A 85 16.27 -4.95 3.78
CA VAL A 85 16.44 -4.02 2.66
C VAL A 85 17.92 -3.73 2.41
N TYR A 86 18.25 -3.36 1.17
CA TYR A 86 19.55 -2.81 0.84
C TYR A 86 19.71 -1.45 1.52
N ASP A 87 20.86 -1.19 2.13
CA ASP A 87 21.14 0.02 2.92
C ASP A 87 20.17 0.18 4.11
N SER A 88 19.18 1.08 3.98
CA SER A 88 18.17 1.35 5.00
C SER A 88 16.96 2.05 4.41
N VAL A 89 15.82 1.92 5.09
CA VAL A 89 14.61 2.70 4.85
C VAL A 89 14.64 3.90 5.79
N GLU A 90 14.92 5.09 5.24
CA GLU A 90 14.98 6.33 6.01
C GLU A 90 13.64 7.05 6.00
N PHE A 91 13.11 7.37 7.18
CA PHE A 91 11.88 8.12 7.34
C PHE A 91 12.17 9.60 7.55
N THR A 92 11.64 10.43 6.66
CA THR A 92 11.84 11.88 6.67
C THR A 92 10.48 12.59 6.65
N ALA A 93 10.48 13.91 6.83
CA ALA A 93 9.25 14.70 6.71
C ALA A 93 8.59 14.60 5.31
N ASP A 94 9.38 14.29 4.29
CA ASP A 94 8.89 14.13 2.91
C ASP A 94 8.55 12.66 2.56
N ASN A 95 9.15 11.70 3.29
CA ASN A 95 8.99 10.26 3.06
C ASN A 95 8.67 9.54 4.39
N TYR A 96 7.45 9.59 4.83
CA TYR A 96 6.98 8.90 6.06
C TYR A 96 5.72 8.08 5.84
N MET A 97 5.02 8.28 4.74
CA MET A 97 3.86 7.47 4.41
C MET A 97 4.30 6.30 3.55
N MET A 98 4.16 5.09 4.07
CA MET A 98 4.36 3.88 3.28
C MET A 98 3.06 3.41 2.66
N GLN A 99 3.15 2.65 1.59
CA GLN A 99 2.02 2.04 0.90
C GLN A 99 2.31 0.58 0.57
N MET A 100 1.23 -0.19 0.42
CA MET A 100 1.27 -1.58 -0.02
C MET A 100 -0.03 -1.88 -0.75
N MET A 101 0.04 -2.48 -1.93
CA MET A 101 -1.14 -3.04 -2.59
C MET A 101 -1.47 -4.41 -2.03
N VAL A 102 -2.75 -4.64 -1.76
CA VAL A 102 -3.26 -5.91 -1.24
C VAL A 102 -4.46 -6.38 -2.03
N TYR A 103 -4.53 -7.67 -2.31
CA TYR A 103 -5.70 -8.36 -2.85
C TYR A 103 -6.01 -9.53 -1.93
N LYS A 104 -7.20 -9.55 -1.32
CA LYS A 104 -7.54 -10.52 -0.27
C LYS A 104 -8.93 -11.10 -0.47
N ASP A 105 -9.15 -12.27 0.08
CA ASP A 105 -10.45 -12.93 0.14
C ASP A 105 -11.22 -12.66 1.46
N VAL A 106 -10.58 -11.98 2.42
CA VAL A 106 -11.16 -11.61 3.73
C VAL A 106 -10.92 -10.13 4.05
N ILE A 107 -11.78 -9.54 4.88
CA ILE A 107 -11.57 -8.19 5.44
C ILE A 107 -10.98 -8.34 6.83
N THR A 108 -9.70 -7.99 6.99
CA THR A 108 -8.97 -7.97 8.26
C THR A 108 -7.90 -6.89 8.21
N ASN A 109 -7.21 -6.63 9.32
CA ASN A 109 -6.05 -5.76 9.29
C ASN A 109 -4.93 -6.36 8.42
N CYS A 110 -4.29 -5.50 7.62
CA CYS A 110 -2.93 -5.68 7.14
C CYS A 110 -2.00 -4.88 8.05
N CYS A 111 -0.80 -5.37 8.28
CA CYS A 111 0.19 -4.64 9.07
C CYS A 111 1.49 -4.50 8.28
N LEU A 112 2.05 -3.31 8.32
CA LEU A 112 3.41 -3.05 7.86
C LEU A 112 4.27 -2.67 9.07
N LYS A 113 5.42 -3.33 9.20
CA LYS A 113 6.34 -3.15 10.32
C LYS A 113 7.75 -2.91 9.81
N VAL A 114 8.47 -2.05 10.49
CA VAL A 114 9.89 -1.77 10.26
C VAL A 114 10.70 -2.14 11.50
N GLU A 115 11.92 -2.65 11.29
CA GLU A 115 12.81 -3.08 12.36
C GLU A 115 14.25 -2.61 12.12
N GLN A 116 14.96 -2.24 13.19
CA GLN A 116 16.40 -2.05 13.20
C GLN A 116 17.11 -3.37 13.55
N GLY A 117 17.27 -4.27 12.57
CA GLY A 117 17.91 -5.55 12.77
C GLY A 117 17.19 -6.42 13.81
N ARG A 118 17.89 -7.43 14.29
CA ARG A 118 17.35 -8.38 15.26
C ARG A 118 17.43 -7.82 16.68
N GLY A 119 16.28 -7.40 17.23
CA GLY A 119 16.18 -6.88 18.61
C GLY A 119 16.45 -5.39 18.78
N GLY A 120 16.50 -4.63 17.67
CA GLY A 120 16.53 -3.16 17.69
C GLY A 120 15.13 -2.55 17.81
N GLU A 121 15.02 -1.27 17.48
CA GLU A 121 13.74 -0.56 17.45
C GLU A 121 12.79 -1.17 16.45
N VAL A 122 11.51 -1.18 16.80
CA VAL A 122 10.43 -1.69 15.95
C VAL A 122 9.27 -0.69 15.95
N PHE A 123 8.62 -0.54 14.79
CA PHE A 123 7.41 0.23 14.68
C PHE A 123 6.46 -0.47 13.70
N GLU A 124 5.19 -0.56 14.05
CA GLU A 124 4.17 -1.23 13.22
C GLU A 124 2.90 -0.41 13.12
N VAL A 125 2.29 -0.45 11.94
CA VAL A 125 1.00 0.19 11.66
C VAL A 125 0.05 -0.84 11.07
N LYS A 126 -1.18 -0.89 11.60
CA LYS A 126 -2.25 -1.76 11.12
C LYS A 126 -3.30 -0.95 10.39
N VAL A 127 -3.67 -1.41 9.21
CA VAL A 127 -4.69 -0.79 8.36
C VAL A 127 -5.58 -1.89 7.82
N PRO A 128 -6.91 -1.86 8.03
CA PRO A 128 -7.80 -2.85 7.44
C PRO A 128 -7.97 -2.62 5.95
N ASN A 129 -8.09 -3.71 5.16
CA ASN A 129 -8.65 -3.62 3.82
C ASN A 129 -10.17 -3.41 3.90
N THR A 130 -10.75 -2.83 2.85
CA THR A 130 -12.18 -2.50 2.79
C THR A 130 -12.95 -3.29 1.73
N VAL A 131 -12.24 -3.93 0.81
CA VAL A 131 -12.80 -4.75 -0.27
C VAL A 131 -12.16 -6.14 -0.29
N THR A 132 -12.83 -7.11 -0.91
CA THR A 132 -12.32 -8.45 -1.16
C THR A 132 -12.41 -8.78 -2.64
N GLY A 133 -11.45 -9.57 -3.16
CA GLY A 133 -11.44 -9.96 -4.56
C GLY A 133 -11.11 -8.82 -5.53
N GLU A 134 -10.53 -7.75 -5.03
CA GLU A 134 -10.05 -6.58 -5.79
C GLU A 134 -8.77 -6.06 -5.16
N TRP A 135 -7.90 -5.44 -5.96
CA TRP A 135 -6.73 -4.75 -5.46
C TRP A 135 -7.11 -3.47 -4.70
N GLU A 136 -6.51 -3.27 -3.55
CA GLU A 136 -6.64 -2.06 -2.74
C GLU A 136 -5.26 -1.54 -2.37
N LEU A 137 -5.07 -0.21 -2.45
CA LEU A 137 -3.85 0.46 -2.00
C LEU A 137 -4.04 0.89 -0.55
N LEU A 138 -3.30 0.28 0.35
CA LEU A 138 -3.28 0.65 1.77
C LEU A 138 -2.14 1.62 2.07
N ALA A 139 -2.40 2.60 2.91
CA ALA A 139 -1.42 3.60 3.35
C ALA A 139 -1.15 3.47 4.85
N PHE A 140 0.13 3.43 5.22
CA PHE A 140 0.62 3.21 6.57
C PHE A 140 1.37 4.47 7.04
N ASP A 141 0.84 5.14 8.05
CA ASP A 141 1.41 6.39 8.61
C ASP A 141 2.58 6.07 9.55
N MET A 142 3.79 6.33 9.09
CA MET A 142 5.04 6.14 9.83
C MET A 142 5.57 7.46 10.42
N THR A 143 4.68 8.44 10.70
CA THR A 143 5.08 9.76 11.23
C THR A 143 5.90 9.65 12.53
N GLU A 144 5.58 8.67 13.39
CA GLU A 144 6.23 8.51 14.70
C GLU A 144 7.71 8.11 14.60
N VAL A 145 8.14 7.61 13.44
CA VAL A 145 9.53 7.19 13.21
C VAL A 145 10.30 8.12 12.28
N ILE A 146 9.80 9.33 12.02
CA ILE A 146 10.53 10.36 11.28
C ILE A 146 11.85 10.66 11.99
N GLY A 147 12.94 10.64 11.22
CA GLY A 147 14.31 10.82 11.72
C GLY A 147 15.05 9.52 12.03
N ASN A 148 14.35 8.37 11.93
CA ASN A 148 14.94 7.05 12.12
C ASN A 148 15.11 6.32 10.78
N ALA A 149 16.00 5.33 10.77
CA ALA A 149 16.28 4.46 9.65
C ALA A 149 16.16 3.00 10.08
N PHE A 150 15.58 2.17 9.22
CA PHE A 150 15.35 0.75 9.49
C PHE A 150 15.88 -0.08 8.33
N ASN A 151 16.40 -1.27 8.63
CA ASN A 151 16.99 -2.14 7.62
C ASN A 151 16.17 -3.42 7.36
N ARG A 152 14.99 -3.54 7.99
CA ARG A 152 14.07 -4.67 7.77
C ARG A 152 12.65 -4.19 7.60
N LEU A 153 11.99 -4.73 6.58
CA LEU A 153 10.54 -4.64 6.40
C LEU A 153 9.89 -5.96 6.77
N VAL A 154 8.72 -5.86 7.40
CA VAL A 154 7.86 -7.00 7.72
C VAL A 154 6.45 -6.65 7.30
N PHE A 155 5.78 -7.55 6.61
CA PHE A 155 4.34 -7.40 6.37
C PHE A 155 3.55 -8.59 6.94
N PHE A 156 2.36 -8.29 7.38
CA PHE A 156 1.38 -9.27 7.82
C PHE A 156 0.14 -9.07 6.96
N PRO A 157 -0.12 -9.94 5.99
CA PRO A 157 -1.17 -9.71 5.00
C PRO A 157 -2.57 -9.89 5.57
N ASP A 158 -2.68 -10.66 6.63
CA ASP A 158 -3.93 -11.01 7.29
C ASP A 158 -3.69 -11.10 8.79
N PHE A 159 -4.01 -10.01 9.52
CA PHE A 159 -3.75 -9.87 10.95
C PHE A 159 -5.06 -9.68 11.74
N PRO A 160 -5.88 -10.73 11.90
CA PRO A 160 -7.07 -10.68 12.72
C PRO A 160 -6.72 -10.64 14.21
N ASP A 161 -7.66 -10.21 15.06
CA ASP A 161 -7.52 -10.32 16.50
C ASP A 161 -7.45 -11.78 16.96
N THR A 162 -8.23 -12.63 16.31
CA THR A 162 -8.25 -14.09 16.48
C THR A 162 -8.39 -14.74 15.11
N ARG A 163 -7.57 -15.75 14.82
CA ARG A 163 -7.69 -16.52 13.58
C ARG A 163 -8.71 -17.64 13.71
N GLU A 164 -9.73 -17.60 12.87
CA GLU A 164 -10.80 -18.60 12.81
C GLU A 164 -10.76 -19.40 11.50
N ALA A 165 -10.10 -18.89 10.46
CA ALA A 165 -9.96 -19.53 9.16
C ALA A 165 -8.64 -19.11 8.49
N GLY A 166 -8.25 -19.84 7.46
CA GLY A 166 -7.18 -19.44 6.55
C GLY A 166 -7.66 -18.38 5.55
N SER A 167 -6.71 -17.76 4.87
CA SER A 167 -6.97 -16.74 3.84
C SER A 167 -5.95 -16.83 2.71
N THR A 168 -6.32 -16.28 1.54
CA THR A 168 -5.39 -16.08 0.43
C THR A 168 -5.20 -14.59 0.21
N CYS A 169 -3.95 -14.15 0.28
CA CYS A 169 -3.57 -12.76 0.12
C CYS A 169 -2.54 -12.65 -1.00
N TYR A 170 -2.64 -11.56 -1.76
CA TYR A 170 -1.61 -11.15 -2.70
C TYR A 170 -1.12 -9.76 -2.32
N ILE A 171 0.19 -9.55 -2.39
CA ILE A 171 0.87 -8.34 -1.94
C ILE A 171 1.75 -7.83 -3.08
N ASP A 172 1.76 -6.52 -3.27
CA ASP A 172 2.57 -5.88 -4.29
C ASP A 172 2.86 -4.42 -3.94
N ASN A 173 3.78 -3.79 -4.69
CA ASN A 173 4.06 -2.36 -4.66
C ASN A 173 4.28 -1.81 -3.24
N ILE A 174 5.19 -2.45 -2.47
CA ILE A 174 5.56 -1.98 -1.13
C ILE A 174 6.59 -0.86 -1.28
N GLY A 175 6.29 0.33 -0.76
CA GLY A 175 7.23 1.45 -0.84
C GLY A 175 6.72 2.70 -0.17
N PHE A 176 7.45 3.81 -0.36
CA PHE A 176 6.93 5.10 0.03
C PHE A 176 5.83 5.55 -0.94
N ALA A 177 4.79 6.13 -0.38
CA ALA A 177 3.76 6.78 -1.17
C ALA A 177 4.39 7.94 -1.96
N THR A 178 4.20 7.94 -3.27
CA THR A 178 4.60 9.09 -4.07
C THR A 178 3.67 10.27 -3.76
N ALA A 179 4.16 11.49 -3.87
CA ALA A 179 3.39 12.71 -3.59
C ALA A 179 2.06 12.81 -4.38
N SER A 180 1.89 11.97 -5.41
CA SER A 180 0.65 11.82 -6.18
C SER A 180 -0.36 10.83 -5.57
N SER A 181 0.06 9.93 -4.66
CA SER A 181 -0.77 8.82 -4.23
C SER A 181 -1.35 8.94 -2.82
N VAL A 182 -0.72 9.68 -1.92
CA VAL A 182 -1.28 9.86 -0.56
C VAL A 182 -0.97 11.27 -0.04
N ARG A 183 -1.99 12.09 0.03
CA ARG A 183 -1.98 13.23 0.94
C ARG A 183 -2.66 12.80 2.23
N LYS A 184 -1.94 12.96 3.36
CA LYS A 184 -2.48 12.75 4.70
C LYS A 184 -3.72 13.63 4.86
N VAL A 185 -4.86 13.02 4.85
CA VAL A 185 -6.09 13.65 5.33
C VAL A 185 -6.11 13.34 6.82
N ASN A 186 -5.80 14.31 7.66
CA ASN A 186 -5.91 14.21 9.11
C ASN A 186 -7.31 13.71 9.43
N ASN A 187 -7.55 12.45 9.71
CA ASN A 187 -8.82 11.81 10.11
C ASN A 187 -10.13 12.55 9.76
N VAL A 188 -10.07 13.38 8.74
CA VAL A 188 -11.17 14.21 8.26
C VAL A 188 -11.62 13.63 6.95
N PHE A 189 -12.75 12.95 6.98
CA PHE A 189 -13.34 12.35 5.79
C PHE A 189 -14.07 13.43 4.98
N LEU A 190 -13.78 13.49 3.68
CA LEU A 190 -14.62 14.20 2.74
C LEU A 190 -15.95 13.45 2.63
N SER A 191 -17.00 14.04 3.16
CA SER A 191 -18.36 13.51 3.04
C SER A 191 -19.13 14.24 1.96
N VAL A 192 -19.76 13.50 1.04
CA VAL A 192 -20.64 14.01 0.00
C VAL A 192 -21.94 13.24 0.01
N TYR A 193 -23.05 13.94 0.30
CA TYR A 193 -24.36 13.32 0.39
C TYR A 193 -25.46 14.27 -0.09
N PRO A 194 -26.61 13.68 -0.55
CA PRO A 194 -26.82 12.27 -0.81
C PRO A 194 -25.99 11.77 -2.00
N SER A 195 -25.72 10.48 -2.06
CA SER A 195 -25.22 9.81 -3.26
C SER A 195 -25.89 8.44 -3.34
N PRO A 196 -26.76 8.18 -4.30
CA PRO A 196 -27.14 9.02 -5.46
C PRO A 196 -27.89 10.32 -5.12
N ALA A 197 -27.62 11.37 -5.90
CA ALA A 197 -28.20 12.70 -5.76
C ALA A 197 -29.05 13.11 -6.98
N LYS A 198 -30.04 13.98 -6.77
CA LYS A 198 -30.85 14.56 -7.86
C LYS A 198 -30.44 16.00 -8.16
N ASP A 199 -30.76 16.92 -7.31
CA ASP A 199 -30.65 18.35 -7.62
C ASP A 199 -29.50 19.02 -6.87
N GLU A 200 -29.14 18.52 -5.69
CA GLU A 200 -28.11 19.10 -4.85
C GLU A 200 -27.32 18.04 -4.10
N ILE A 201 -26.10 18.38 -3.71
CA ILE A 201 -25.24 17.64 -2.82
C ILE A 201 -24.73 18.54 -1.71
N THR A 202 -24.61 17.99 -0.52
CA THR A 202 -23.88 18.61 0.58
C THR A 202 -22.47 18.02 0.64
N ILE A 203 -21.50 18.89 0.64
CA ILE A 203 -20.08 18.54 0.76
C ILE A 203 -19.62 19.02 2.13
N GLN A 204 -19.04 18.13 2.91
CA GLN A 204 -18.53 18.41 4.25
C GLN A 204 -17.06 18.05 4.34
N TYR A 205 -16.24 19.05 4.66
CA TYR A 205 -14.81 18.95 4.93
C TYR A 205 -14.36 20.26 5.61
N PRO A 206 -13.47 20.23 6.61
CA PRO A 206 -13.01 21.46 7.27
C PRO A 206 -12.27 22.39 6.30
N GLU A 207 -12.52 23.68 6.46
CA GLU A 207 -11.79 24.75 5.78
C GLU A 207 -11.69 24.63 4.24
N MET A 208 -12.74 24.10 3.59
CA MET A 208 -12.83 24.07 2.12
C MET A 208 -12.74 25.49 1.54
N ARG A 209 -12.00 25.65 0.46
CA ARG A 209 -11.86 26.92 -0.27
C ARG A 209 -12.27 26.82 -1.72
N GLN A 210 -12.11 25.64 -2.31
CA GLN A 210 -12.45 25.37 -3.69
C GLN A 210 -13.04 23.98 -3.85
N ILE A 211 -14.08 23.88 -4.66
CA ILE A 211 -14.69 22.62 -5.09
C ILE A 211 -14.61 22.55 -6.60
N THR A 212 -14.08 21.47 -7.14
CA THR A 212 -14.11 21.18 -8.57
C THR A 212 -14.94 19.92 -8.81
N ILE A 213 -15.87 20.00 -9.77
CA ILE A 213 -16.64 18.84 -10.24
C ILE A 213 -16.14 18.44 -11.60
N SER A 214 -15.76 17.18 -11.75
CA SER A 214 -15.31 16.61 -13.03
C SER A 214 -16.08 15.35 -13.40
N ASN A 215 -16.11 15.03 -14.70
CA ASN A 215 -16.68 13.78 -15.19
C ASN A 215 -15.67 12.61 -15.10
N ILE A 216 -16.10 11.42 -15.51
CA ILE A 216 -15.30 10.19 -15.44
C ILE A 216 -14.01 10.21 -16.28
N VAL A 217 -13.88 11.12 -17.24
CA VAL A 217 -12.66 11.31 -18.05
C VAL A 217 -11.78 12.43 -17.53
N GLY A 218 -12.07 12.95 -16.31
CA GLY A 218 -11.28 14.01 -15.68
C GLY A 218 -11.52 15.42 -16.22
N GLN A 219 -12.50 15.60 -17.10
CA GLN A 219 -12.85 16.93 -17.61
C GLN A 219 -13.58 17.73 -16.54
N GLY A 220 -13.07 18.91 -16.18
CA GLY A 220 -13.72 19.85 -15.27
C GLY A 220 -15.05 20.36 -15.84
N ILE A 221 -16.11 20.22 -15.07
CA ILE A 221 -17.47 20.66 -15.40
C ILE A 221 -17.78 21.98 -14.71
N SER A 222 -17.40 22.10 -13.44
CA SER A 222 -17.65 23.28 -12.61
C SER A 222 -16.53 23.45 -11.59
N SER A 223 -16.20 24.70 -11.27
CA SER A 223 -15.29 25.04 -10.17
C SER A 223 -15.90 26.19 -9.39
N LEU A 224 -15.90 26.06 -8.07
CA LEU A 224 -16.47 27.03 -7.13
C LEU A 224 -15.39 27.42 -6.12
N GLU A 225 -15.08 28.70 -6.04
CA GLU A 225 -14.20 29.28 -5.03
C GLU A 225 -15.01 30.07 -4.01
N PHE A 226 -14.62 29.99 -2.74
CA PHE A 226 -15.32 30.68 -1.66
C PHE A 226 -14.43 30.88 -0.42
N GLN A 227 -14.88 31.67 0.54
CA GLN A 227 -14.18 31.78 1.82
C GLN A 227 -14.24 30.43 2.56
N PRO A 228 -13.23 30.10 3.38
CA PRO A 228 -13.15 28.83 4.08
C PRO A 228 -14.42 28.49 4.84
N VAL A 229 -15.02 27.33 4.54
CA VAL A 229 -16.22 26.80 5.20
C VAL A 229 -16.09 25.31 5.47
N GLY A 230 -16.76 24.83 6.53
CA GLY A 230 -16.78 23.42 6.90
C GLY A 230 -17.80 22.57 6.14
N HIS A 231 -18.78 23.19 5.50
CA HIS A 231 -19.76 22.51 4.64
C HIS A 231 -20.25 23.44 3.53
N LYS A 232 -20.66 22.86 2.41
CA LYS A 232 -21.20 23.59 1.26
C LYS A 232 -22.25 22.76 0.56
N VAL A 233 -23.40 23.38 0.30
CA VAL A 233 -24.42 22.81 -0.60
C VAL A 233 -24.12 23.28 -2.03
N VAL A 234 -24.11 22.34 -2.96
CA VAL A 234 -23.80 22.55 -4.37
C VAL A 234 -24.98 22.06 -5.21
N ASP A 235 -25.52 22.95 -6.04
CA ASP A 235 -26.56 22.63 -7.02
C ASP A 235 -25.91 21.84 -8.19
N ILE A 236 -26.44 20.66 -8.44
CA ILE A 236 -26.05 19.77 -9.53
C ILE A 236 -27.22 19.44 -10.46
N SER A 237 -28.33 20.17 -10.36
CA SER A 237 -29.56 19.96 -11.15
C SER A 237 -29.31 20.00 -12.66
N SER A 238 -28.35 20.82 -13.10
CA SER A 238 -27.97 20.98 -14.51
C SER A 238 -27.10 19.83 -15.04
N LEU A 239 -26.58 18.97 -14.17
CA LEU A 239 -25.75 17.86 -14.59
C LEU A 239 -26.60 16.70 -15.12
N LYS A 240 -26.11 16.02 -16.15
CA LYS A 240 -26.73 14.80 -16.66
C LYS A 240 -26.54 13.65 -15.66
N SER A 241 -27.46 12.68 -15.68
CA SER A 241 -27.27 11.44 -14.89
C SER A 241 -25.95 10.79 -15.23
N GLY A 242 -25.19 10.39 -14.21
CA GLY A 242 -23.86 9.84 -14.39
C GLY A 242 -23.02 9.87 -13.13
N VAL A 243 -21.76 9.46 -13.27
CA VAL A 243 -20.75 9.48 -12.21
C VAL A 243 -19.89 10.72 -12.35
N TYR A 244 -19.68 11.41 -11.24
CA TYR A 244 -18.84 12.61 -11.14
C TYR A 244 -17.85 12.48 -9.99
N PHE A 245 -16.75 13.20 -10.10
CA PHE A 245 -15.77 13.34 -9.03
C PHE A 245 -15.85 14.76 -8.45
N ILE A 246 -15.91 14.82 -7.13
CA ILE A 246 -15.84 16.05 -6.35
C ILE A 246 -14.43 16.15 -5.82
N THR A 247 -13.70 17.17 -6.21
CA THR A 247 -12.33 17.43 -5.81
C THR A 247 -12.27 18.74 -5.03
N LEU A 248 -11.65 18.70 -3.86
CA LEU A 248 -11.42 19.87 -3.01
C LEU A 248 -9.93 20.23 -3.05
N ASP A 249 -9.64 21.52 -3.15
CA ASP A 249 -8.32 22.05 -2.79
C ASP A 249 -8.38 22.54 -1.34
N THR A 250 -7.53 21.99 -0.51
CA THR A 250 -7.48 22.22 0.94
C THR A 250 -6.09 22.68 1.37
N ALA A 251 -5.93 23.15 2.60
CA ALA A 251 -4.62 23.51 3.14
C ALA A 251 -3.65 22.32 3.17
N ASP A 252 -4.20 21.11 3.36
CA ASP A 252 -3.44 19.86 3.43
C ASP A 252 -3.33 19.17 2.06
N GLY A 253 -3.95 19.75 1.01
CA GLY A 253 -3.87 19.27 -0.34
C GLY A 253 -5.18 18.94 -1.03
N ILE A 254 -5.13 18.15 -2.10
CA ILE A 254 -6.28 17.79 -2.92
C ILE A 254 -6.90 16.52 -2.36
N VAL A 255 -8.20 16.55 -2.03
CA VAL A 255 -8.98 15.37 -1.68
C VAL A 255 -10.12 15.20 -2.69
N SER A 256 -10.44 13.96 -3.04
CA SER A 256 -11.48 13.69 -4.04
C SER A 256 -12.36 12.53 -3.60
N THR A 257 -13.64 12.58 -4.01
CA THR A 257 -14.60 11.50 -3.81
C THR A 257 -15.56 11.41 -4.99
N ARG A 258 -16.22 10.29 -5.13
CA ARG A 258 -17.20 10.01 -6.19
C ARG A 258 -18.63 10.35 -5.73
N VAL A 259 -19.43 10.91 -6.63
CA VAL A 259 -20.87 11.10 -6.45
C VAL A 259 -21.63 10.56 -7.66
N ILE A 260 -22.81 9.99 -7.43
CA ILE A 260 -23.71 9.50 -8.49
C ILE A 260 -24.86 10.50 -8.65
N LYS A 261 -25.01 11.08 -9.85
CA LYS A 261 -26.15 11.93 -10.25
C LYS A 261 -27.23 11.07 -10.90
N GLN A 262 -28.44 11.18 -10.40
CA GLN A 262 -29.67 10.58 -10.99
C GLN A 262 -30.39 11.52 -11.90
#